data_5d730fb8a81efeeabf49b82eff955cd6
#
_entry.id   5d730fb8a81efeeabf49b82eff955cd6
#
_cell.length_a   1.000
_cell.length_b   1.000
_cell.length_c   1.000
_cell.angle_alpha   90.00
_cell.angle_beta   90.00
_cell.angle_gamma   90.00
#
_symmetry.space_group_name_H-M   'P 1'
#
loop_
_entity.id
_entity.type
_entity.pdbx_description
1 polymer ?
#
loop_
_entity_poly.entity_id
_entity_poly.type
_entity_poly.pdbx_seq_one_letter_code
_entity_poly.pdbx_strand_id
1 'polypeptide(L)'
;VILDGGKAPNIIPDYSKIRMEFRTASMSRLEKVDEMIKKCANAAAMALDCTVTLTFGLSDFADMVRNYPLENKITELMAGYGLKVGDVPPASGSSDVGNISYRCPAMQSMLSITDENFALHTRDFRDATLKPKAHDAMAKGACCLADLSLKIFNDDSFRSTVYEAWQKE
;
A
#
# COMPACT_ATOMS: atom_id res chain seq x y z
N VAL A 1 18.53 -1.91 -7.73
CA VAL A 1 19.81 -1.38 -7.28
C VAL A 1 20.86 -2.47 -7.33
N ILE A 2 22.02 -2.20 -7.92
CA ILE A 2 23.18 -3.08 -7.85
C ILE A 2 23.88 -2.83 -6.50
N LEU A 3 23.94 -3.84 -5.66
CA LEU A 3 24.59 -3.77 -4.35
C LEU A 3 26.07 -4.15 -4.43
N ASP A 4 26.42 -5.07 -5.34
CA ASP A 4 27.78 -5.43 -5.70
C ASP A 4 27.82 -5.75 -7.19
N GLY A 5 28.67 -5.12 -7.95
CA GLY A 5 28.82 -5.28 -9.39
C GLY A 5 30.27 -5.52 -9.83
N GLY A 6 31.15 -5.81 -8.87
CA GLY A 6 32.59 -5.97 -9.13
C GLY A 6 33.40 -4.70 -8.86
N LYS A 7 34.74 -4.83 -8.99
CA LYS A 7 35.70 -3.82 -8.57
C LYS A 7 36.39 -3.08 -9.73
N ALA A 8 36.42 -3.67 -10.91
CA ALA A 8 37.11 -3.09 -12.07
C ALA A 8 36.41 -3.48 -13.36
N PRO A 9 36.36 -2.59 -14.38
CA PRO A 9 35.61 -2.81 -15.62
C PRO A 9 36.21 -3.91 -16.53
N ASN A 10 37.43 -4.29 -16.31
CA ASN A 10 38.15 -5.31 -17.08
C ASN A 10 38.29 -6.65 -16.34
N ILE A 11 37.61 -6.81 -15.21
CA ILE A 11 37.61 -8.04 -14.39
C ILE A 11 36.17 -8.53 -14.25
N ILE A 12 35.94 -9.78 -14.65
CA ILE A 12 34.67 -10.46 -14.40
C ILE A 12 34.57 -10.72 -12.89
N PRO A 13 33.53 -10.22 -12.20
CA PRO A 13 33.39 -10.44 -10.78
C PRO A 13 33.07 -11.89 -10.47
N ASP A 14 33.67 -12.42 -9.40
CA ASP A 14 33.35 -13.74 -8.83
C ASP A 14 32.05 -13.73 -8.05
N TYR A 15 31.56 -12.54 -7.66
CA TYR A 15 30.30 -12.33 -6.98
C TYR A 15 29.66 -11.01 -7.41
N SER A 16 28.34 -11.05 -7.62
CA SER A 16 27.54 -9.84 -7.83
C SER A 16 26.20 -9.95 -7.10
N LYS A 17 25.65 -8.82 -6.68
CA LYS A 17 24.38 -8.76 -5.93
C LYS A 17 23.51 -7.61 -6.41
N ILE A 18 22.26 -7.92 -6.71
CA ILE A 18 21.24 -6.93 -7.01
C ILE A 18 20.10 -7.03 -5.99
N ARG A 19 19.45 -5.88 -5.72
CA ARG A 19 18.20 -5.81 -4.98
C ARG A 19 17.15 -5.20 -5.88
N MET A 20 16.01 -5.85 -5.97
CA MET A 20 14.87 -5.40 -6.77
C MET A 20 13.62 -5.30 -5.90
N GLU A 21 12.76 -4.37 -6.25
CA GLU A 21 11.38 -4.32 -5.81
C GLU A 21 10.52 -4.28 -7.08
N PHE A 22 9.48 -5.06 -7.11
CA PHE A 22 8.52 -5.05 -8.20
C PHE A 22 7.11 -5.02 -7.63
N ARG A 23 6.20 -4.42 -8.38
CA ARG A 23 4.83 -4.15 -7.98
C ARG A 23 3.88 -4.55 -9.08
N THR A 24 2.71 -5.04 -8.70
CA THR A 24 1.63 -5.41 -9.61
C THR A 24 0.30 -4.91 -9.05
N ALA A 25 -0.75 -4.97 -9.85
CA ALA A 25 -2.07 -4.51 -9.44
C ALA A 25 -2.84 -5.54 -8.58
N SER A 26 -2.34 -6.78 -8.43
CA SER A 26 -2.99 -7.81 -7.60
C SER A 26 -1.99 -8.90 -7.19
N MET A 27 -2.29 -9.59 -6.09
CA MET A 27 -1.49 -10.71 -5.60
C MET A 27 -1.34 -11.83 -6.65
N SER A 28 -2.40 -12.16 -7.37
CA SER A 28 -2.33 -13.19 -8.41
C SER A 28 -1.40 -12.84 -9.58
N ARG A 29 -1.21 -11.55 -9.86
CA ARG A 29 -0.21 -11.07 -10.84
C ARG A 29 1.18 -11.08 -10.23
N LEU A 30 1.31 -10.79 -8.94
CA LEU A 30 2.58 -10.81 -8.23
C LEU A 30 3.20 -12.20 -8.26
N GLU A 31 2.43 -13.23 -7.96
CA GLU A 31 2.87 -14.63 -8.05
C GLU A 31 3.42 -15.00 -9.44
N LYS A 32 2.75 -14.52 -10.51
CA LYS A 32 3.23 -14.75 -11.88
C LYS A 32 4.55 -14.05 -12.17
N VAL A 33 4.73 -12.82 -11.66
CA VAL A 33 5.98 -12.06 -11.81
C VAL A 33 7.10 -12.73 -11.02
N ASP A 34 6.84 -13.22 -9.81
CA ASP A 34 7.80 -14.01 -9.02
C ASP A 34 8.33 -15.20 -9.81
N GLU A 35 7.43 -15.98 -10.39
CA GLU A 35 7.82 -17.15 -11.20
C GLU A 35 8.63 -16.74 -12.45
N MET A 36 8.29 -15.63 -13.08
CA MET A 36 9.05 -15.11 -14.21
C MET A 36 10.46 -14.69 -13.78
N ILE A 37 10.61 -13.99 -12.67
CA ILE A 37 11.90 -13.54 -12.14
C ILE A 37 12.78 -14.76 -11.79
N LYS A 38 12.22 -15.77 -11.12
CA LYS A 38 12.92 -17.03 -10.84
C LYS A 38 13.44 -17.69 -12.11
N LYS A 39 12.60 -17.77 -13.13
CA LYS A 39 12.98 -18.36 -14.43
C LYS A 39 14.09 -17.56 -15.11
N CYS A 40 13.98 -16.24 -15.16
CA CYS A 40 14.99 -15.37 -15.76
C CYS A 40 16.35 -15.49 -15.04
N ALA A 41 16.34 -15.46 -13.71
CA ALA A 41 17.56 -15.57 -12.92
C ALA A 41 18.27 -16.92 -13.11
N ASN A 42 17.51 -18.02 -13.09
CA ASN A 42 18.06 -19.35 -13.32
C ASN A 42 18.56 -19.53 -14.76
N ALA A 43 17.84 -19.00 -15.75
CA ALA A 43 18.28 -19.06 -17.15
C ALA A 43 19.58 -18.27 -17.37
N ALA A 44 19.70 -17.09 -16.77
CA ALA A 44 20.91 -16.28 -16.86
C ALA A 44 22.12 -16.97 -16.19
N ALA A 45 21.91 -17.58 -15.03
CA ALA A 45 22.95 -18.33 -14.34
C ALA A 45 23.41 -19.55 -15.17
N MET A 46 22.47 -20.30 -15.71
CA MET A 46 22.77 -21.46 -16.57
C MET A 46 23.52 -21.06 -17.85
N ALA A 47 23.15 -19.93 -18.47
CA ALA A 47 23.80 -19.47 -19.71
C ALA A 47 25.26 -19.07 -19.53
N LEU A 48 25.69 -18.76 -18.30
CA LEU A 48 27.04 -18.27 -17.97
C LEU A 48 27.80 -19.22 -17.01
N ASP A 49 27.33 -20.44 -16.84
CA ASP A 49 27.88 -21.43 -15.91
C ASP A 49 28.09 -20.89 -14.46
N CYS A 50 27.14 -20.05 -14.02
CA CYS A 50 27.12 -19.43 -12.70
C CYS A 50 26.08 -20.10 -11.80
N THR A 51 26.16 -19.79 -10.51
CA THR A 51 25.10 -20.11 -9.54
C THR A 51 24.32 -18.86 -9.16
N VAL A 52 23.02 -18.98 -8.91
CA VAL A 52 22.18 -17.89 -8.43
C VAL A 52 21.47 -18.29 -7.14
N THR A 53 21.48 -17.38 -6.17
CA THR A 53 20.67 -17.50 -4.96
C THR A 53 19.63 -16.38 -4.97
N LEU A 54 18.36 -16.76 -4.88
CA LEU A 54 17.23 -15.86 -4.81
C LEU A 54 16.72 -15.79 -3.37
N THR A 55 16.62 -14.57 -2.83
CA THR A 55 16.04 -14.35 -1.51
C THR A 55 14.87 -13.38 -1.68
N PHE A 56 13.67 -13.84 -1.34
CA PHE A 56 12.47 -13.00 -1.33
C PHE A 56 12.30 -12.35 0.04
N GLY A 57 11.58 -11.23 0.06
CA GLY A 57 11.26 -10.51 1.30
C GLY A 57 10.41 -11.36 2.26
N LEU A 58 10.32 -10.91 3.51
CA LEU A 58 9.59 -11.64 4.55
C LEU A 58 8.06 -11.53 4.40
N SER A 59 7.56 -10.49 3.72
CA SER A 59 6.13 -10.26 3.50
C SER A 59 5.90 -9.42 2.26
N ASP A 60 4.85 -9.75 1.54
CA ASP A 60 4.34 -8.95 0.44
C ASP A 60 3.22 -8.05 0.94
N PHE A 61 3.09 -6.86 0.35
CA PHE A 61 1.94 -5.99 0.55
C PHE A 61 0.87 -6.36 -0.48
N ALA A 62 -0.26 -6.87 0.02
CA ALA A 62 -1.38 -7.21 -0.84
C ALA A 62 -2.09 -5.96 -1.39
N ASP A 63 -2.74 -6.10 -2.52
CA ASP A 63 -3.72 -5.14 -3.00
C ASP A 63 -4.93 -5.07 -2.05
N MET A 64 -5.69 -3.98 -2.14
CA MET A 64 -6.83 -3.75 -1.26
C MET A 64 -8.08 -4.43 -1.82
N VAL A 65 -8.67 -5.34 -1.03
CA VAL A 65 -10.06 -5.78 -1.22
C VAL A 65 -10.97 -4.63 -0.83
N ARG A 66 -11.72 -4.10 -1.80
CA ARG A 66 -12.53 -2.88 -1.61
C ARG A 66 -13.79 -3.18 -0.81
N ASN A 67 -14.16 -2.28 0.08
CA ASN A 67 -15.42 -2.34 0.81
C ASN A 67 -16.21 -1.04 0.62
N TYR A 68 -17.00 -0.98 -0.44
CA TYR A 68 -17.74 0.22 -0.81
C TYR A 68 -18.70 0.74 0.28
N PRO A 69 -19.41 -0.09 1.05
CA PRO A 69 -20.20 0.41 2.18
C PRO A 69 -19.39 1.18 3.23
N LEU A 70 -18.19 0.69 3.59
CA LEU A 70 -17.29 1.41 4.49
C LEU A 70 -16.77 2.71 3.87
N GLU A 71 -16.33 2.64 2.62
CA GLU A 71 -15.80 3.79 1.88
C GLU A 71 -16.83 4.90 1.70
N ASN A 72 -18.06 4.54 1.37
CA ASN A 72 -19.16 5.50 1.23
C ASN A 72 -19.48 6.15 2.58
N LYS A 73 -19.52 5.35 3.66
CA LYS A 73 -19.85 5.89 4.99
C LYS A 73 -18.77 6.80 5.54
N ILE A 74 -17.48 6.44 5.39
CA ILE A 74 -16.40 7.33 5.84
C ILE A 74 -16.38 8.63 5.02
N THR A 75 -16.67 8.58 3.72
CA THR A 75 -16.79 9.73 2.84
C THR A 75 -17.88 10.70 3.31
N GLU A 76 -19.06 10.17 3.65
CA GLU A 76 -20.16 10.94 4.25
C GLU A 76 -19.75 11.62 5.56
N LEU A 77 -19.10 10.88 6.47
CA LEU A 77 -18.62 11.41 7.74
C LEU A 77 -17.57 12.51 7.53
N MET A 78 -16.61 12.29 6.64
CA MET A 78 -15.60 13.29 6.29
C MET A 78 -16.23 14.59 5.78
N ALA A 79 -17.23 14.50 4.90
CA ALA A 79 -17.99 15.66 4.44
C ALA A 79 -18.73 16.35 5.58
N GLY A 80 -19.32 15.60 6.52
CA GLY A 80 -19.99 16.13 7.72
C GLY A 80 -19.06 16.92 8.63
N TYR A 81 -17.78 16.54 8.71
CA TYR A 81 -16.74 17.29 9.45
C TYR A 81 -16.11 18.43 8.64
N GLY A 82 -16.66 18.76 7.45
CA GLY A 82 -16.19 19.84 6.60
C GLY A 82 -14.86 19.56 5.90
N LEU A 83 -14.49 18.28 5.77
CA LEU A 83 -13.35 17.87 4.95
C LEU A 83 -13.77 17.84 3.48
N LYS A 84 -12.88 18.31 2.60
CA LYS A 84 -13.10 18.17 1.16
C LYS A 84 -12.97 16.70 0.78
N VAL A 85 -14.02 16.16 0.21
CA VAL A 85 -14.02 14.83 -0.39
C VAL A 85 -13.73 14.97 -1.87
N GLY A 86 -12.76 14.23 -2.36
CA GLY A 86 -12.37 14.19 -3.77
C GLY A 86 -12.30 12.75 -4.27
N ASP A 87 -11.97 12.60 -5.53
CA ASP A 87 -11.72 11.30 -6.13
C ASP A 87 -10.55 10.60 -5.46
N VAL A 88 -10.63 9.27 -5.40
CA VAL A 88 -9.52 8.46 -4.91
C VAL A 88 -8.35 8.59 -5.88
N PRO A 89 -7.18 9.08 -5.44
CA PRO A 89 -6.04 9.17 -6.33
C PRO A 89 -5.62 7.79 -6.84
N PRO A 90 -5.01 7.72 -8.02
CA PRO A 90 -4.42 6.46 -8.50
C PRO A 90 -3.51 5.86 -7.43
N ALA A 91 -3.53 4.54 -7.29
CA ALA A 91 -2.70 3.85 -6.31
C ALA A 91 -1.21 4.19 -6.53
N SER A 92 -0.61 4.89 -5.58
CA SER A 92 0.77 5.38 -5.66
C SER A 92 1.69 4.74 -4.62
N GLY A 93 1.17 3.89 -3.75
CA GLY A 93 1.90 3.27 -2.67
C GLY A 93 1.38 1.88 -2.33
N SER A 94 2.01 1.25 -1.35
CA SER A 94 1.58 0.00 -0.74
C SER A 94 1.32 0.20 0.75
N SER A 95 0.44 -0.61 1.32
CA SER A 95 0.08 -0.57 2.73
C SER A 95 -0.25 -1.98 3.21
N ASP A 96 0.07 -2.28 4.45
CA ASP A 96 -0.30 -3.53 5.13
C ASP A 96 -1.81 -3.67 5.37
N VAL A 97 -2.58 -2.58 5.24
CA VAL A 97 -4.06 -2.62 5.27
C VAL A 97 -4.61 -3.50 4.14
N GLY A 98 -3.92 -3.59 2.99
CA GLY A 98 -4.22 -4.56 1.95
C GLY A 98 -4.26 -5.98 2.49
N ASN A 99 -3.23 -6.40 3.23
CA ASN A 99 -3.17 -7.74 3.83
C ASN A 99 -4.32 -8.00 4.82
N ILE A 100 -4.72 -6.98 5.59
CA ILE A 100 -5.86 -7.05 6.51
C ILE A 100 -7.16 -7.22 5.74
N SER A 101 -7.32 -6.52 4.61
CA SER A 101 -8.53 -6.56 3.80
C SER A 101 -8.89 -7.97 3.27
N TYR A 102 -7.91 -8.85 3.14
CA TYR A 102 -8.13 -10.26 2.80
C TYR A 102 -8.61 -11.13 4.00
N ARG A 103 -8.63 -10.56 5.20
CA ARG A 103 -9.00 -11.30 6.44
C ARG A 103 -10.28 -10.79 7.07
N CYS A 104 -10.60 -9.52 6.86
CA CYS A 104 -11.82 -8.88 7.35
C CYS A 104 -12.14 -7.63 6.52
N PRO A 105 -13.39 -7.12 6.60
CA PRO A 105 -13.72 -5.85 5.99
C PRO A 105 -12.77 -4.74 6.47
N ALA A 106 -12.12 -4.08 5.54
CA ALA A 106 -11.17 -3.01 5.82
C ALA A 106 -11.28 -1.90 4.78
N MET A 107 -10.84 -0.70 5.16
CA MET A 107 -10.68 0.44 4.26
C MET A 107 -9.56 1.32 4.73
N GLN A 108 -8.99 2.09 3.83
CA GLN A 108 -7.99 3.11 4.15
C GLN A 108 -8.38 4.43 3.53
N SER A 109 -8.63 5.43 4.37
CA SER A 109 -8.91 6.81 3.93
C SER A 109 -7.65 7.64 3.90
N MET A 110 -7.60 8.60 2.98
CA MET A 110 -6.54 9.59 2.89
C MET A 110 -7.07 10.95 3.32
N LEU A 111 -6.28 11.67 4.11
CA LEU A 111 -6.59 13.04 4.55
C LEU A 111 -5.50 13.99 4.07
N SER A 112 -5.91 15.13 3.50
CA SER A 112 -4.97 16.20 3.20
C SER A 112 -4.58 16.94 4.48
N ILE A 113 -3.29 17.01 4.76
CA ILE A 113 -2.72 17.72 5.91
C ILE A 113 -2.16 19.09 5.55
N THR A 114 -2.16 19.47 4.27
CA THR A 114 -1.62 20.70 3.75
C THR A 114 -2.39 21.13 2.51
N ASP A 115 -2.36 22.42 2.16
CA ASP A 115 -2.86 22.95 0.88
C ASP A 115 -1.78 22.92 -0.22
N GLU A 116 -0.54 22.67 0.16
CA GLU A 116 0.60 22.63 -0.73
C GLU A 116 0.84 21.22 -1.25
N ASN A 117 1.37 21.13 -2.46
CA ASN A 117 1.66 19.84 -3.10
C ASN A 117 3.10 19.41 -2.79
N PHE A 118 3.32 18.87 -1.61
CA PHE A 118 4.60 18.29 -1.23
C PHE A 118 4.68 16.80 -1.60
N ALA A 119 5.81 16.37 -2.10
CA ALA A 119 6.07 14.95 -2.29
C ALA A 119 6.17 14.23 -0.93
N LEU A 120 5.58 13.04 -0.83
CA LEU A 120 5.72 12.18 0.34
C LEU A 120 7.20 11.86 0.59
N HIS A 121 7.55 11.58 1.84
CA HIS A 121 8.92 11.24 2.28
C HIS A 121 9.95 12.36 2.10
N THR A 122 9.50 13.63 2.03
CA THR A 122 10.37 14.82 2.00
C THR A 122 10.38 15.55 3.34
N ARG A 123 11.36 16.44 3.53
CA ARG A 123 11.42 17.32 4.71
C ARG A 123 10.25 18.27 4.77
N ASP A 124 9.83 18.81 3.63
CA ASP A 124 8.70 19.74 3.54
C ASP A 124 7.40 19.07 3.98
N PHE A 125 7.17 17.82 3.53
CA PHE A 125 6.01 17.04 3.99
C PHE A 125 6.06 16.73 5.49
N ARG A 126 7.25 16.37 6.02
CA ARG A 126 7.46 16.19 7.47
C ARG A 126 7.11 17.48 8.23
N ASP A 127 7.60 18.63 7.77
CA ASP A 127 7.38 19.90 8.45
C ASP A 127 5.91 20.35 8.38
N ALA A 128 5.19 19.96 7.32
CA ALA A 128 3.75 20.17 7.20
C ALA A 128 2.95 19.45 8.30
N THR A 129 3.42 18.29 8.81
CA THR A 129 2.74 17.55 9.89
C THR A 129 2.67 18.33 11.21
N LEU A 130 3.53 19.31 11.40
CA LEU A 130 3.56 20.16 12.61
C LEU A 130 2.66 21.42 12.50
N LYS A 131 1.99 21.60 11.39
CA LYS A 131 1.14 22.77 11.15
C LYS A 131 -0.27 22.58 11.72
N PRO A 132 -0.95 23.68 12.09
CA PRO A 132 -2.31 23.62 12.64
C PRO A 132 -3.30 22.87 11.75
N LYS A 133 -3.18 22.97 10.42
CA LYS A 133 -4.04 22.24 9.47
C LYS A 133 -3.87 20.71 9.59
N ALA A 134 -2.65 20.23 9.78
CA ALA A 134 -2.40 18.80 9.97
C ALA A 134 -3.02 18.29 11.28
N HIS A 135 -2.94 19.08 12.35
CA HIS A 135 -3.56 18.75 13.64
C HIS A 135 -5.09 18.76 13.55
N ASP A 136 -5.68 19.74 12.85
CA ASP A 136 -7.14 19.77 12.62
C ASP A 136 -7.59 18.56 11.79
N ALA A 137 -6.86 18.24 10.70
CA ALA A 137 -7.14 17.06 9.89
C ALA A 137 -7.04 15.76 10.70
N MET A 138 -6.03 15.62 11.55
CA MET A 138 -5.85 14.47 12.45
C MET A 138 -7.04 14.34 13.41
N ALA A 139 -7.45 15.43 14.06
CA ALA A 139 -8.57 15.43 15.00
C ALA A 139 -9.89 15.03 14.30
N LYS A 140 -10.17 15.63 13.14
CA LYS A 140 -11.35 15.29 12.32
C LYS A 140 -11.33 13.84 11.84
N GLY A 141 -10.17 13.36 11.39
CA GLY A 141 -9.98 11.96 11.00
C GLY A 141 -10.28 11.00 12.16
N ALA A 142 -9.80 11.30 13.35
CA ALA A 142 -10.09 10.52 14.55
C ALA A 142 -11.59 10.49 14.87
N CYS A 143 -12.28 11.64 14.77
CA CYS A 143 -13.73 11.70 14.94
C CYS A 143 -14.47 10.87 13.87
N CYS A 144 -14.08 10.94 12.61
CA CYS A 144 -14.67 10.13 11.56
C CYS A 144 -14.53 8.62 11.82
N LEU A 145 -13.36 8.18 12.29
CA LEU A 145 -13.14 6.77 12.64
C LEU A 145 -13.96 6.36 13.87
N ALA A 146 -14.08 7.23 14.87
CA ALA A 146 -14.91 6.97 16.04
C ALA A 146 -16.38 6.82 15.65
N ASP A 147 -16.93 7.74 14.85
CA ASP A 147 -18.32 7.70 14.40
C ASP A 147 -18.60 6.49 13.50
N LEU A 148 -17.65 6.12 12.61
CA LEU A 148 -17.77 4.91 11.82
C LEU A 148 -17.79 3.66 12.71
N SER A 149 -16.95 3.62 13.74
CA SER A 149 -16.92 2.52 14.72
C SER A 149 -18.24 2.42 15.48
N LEU A 150 -18.77 3.54 15.97
CA LEU A 150 -20.08 3.58 16.62
C LEU A 150 -21.20 3.12 15.69
N LYS A 151 -21.15 3.50 14.42
CA LYS A 151 -22.12 3.03 13.40
C LYS A 151 -22.06 1.51 13.23
N ILE A 152 -20.87 0.94 13.14
CA ILE A 152 -20.68 -0.51 13.01
C ILE A 152 -21.19 -1.25 14.25
N PHE A 153 -20.93 -0.73 15.45
CA PHE A 153 -21.34 -1.38 16.71
C PHE A 153 -22.85 -1.29 16.98
N ASN A 154 -23.49 -0.16 16.62
CA ASN A 154 -24.88 0.11 16.98
C ASN A 154 -25.89 -0.17 15.86
N ASP A 155 -25.43 -0.52 14.66
CA ASP A 155 -26.32 -0.77 13.50
C ASP A 155 -26.01 -2.13 12.87
N ASP A 156 -26.81 -3.12 13.26
CA ASP A 156 -26.69 -4.49 12.78
C ASP A 156 -26.88 -4.60 11.26
N SER A 157 -27.78 -3.79 10.70
CA SER A 157 -28.05 -3.78 9.26
C SER A 157 -26.85 -3.26 8.47
N PHE A 158 -26.24 -2.17 8.94
CA PHE A 158 -25.02 -1.63 8.33
C PHE A 158 -23.86 -2.62 8.44
N ARG A 159 -23.68 -3.22 9.62
CA ARG A 159 -22.63 -4.22 9.84
C ARG A 159 -22.80 -5.43 8.91
N SER A 160 -24.02 -5.93 8.73
CA SER A 160 -24.31 -7.02 7.81
C SER A 160 -23.99 -6.62 6.37
N THR A 161 -24.37 -5.42 5.94
CA THR A 161 -24.07 -4.90 4.60
C THR A 161 -22.56 -4.84 4.34
N VAL A 162 -21.79 -4.36 5.30
CA VAL A 162 -20.32 -4.31 5.22
C VAL A 162 -19.72 -5.72 5.07
N TYR A 163 -20.20 -6.67 5.87
CA TYR A 163 -19.71 -8.05 5.84
C TYR A 163 -20.06 -8.77 4.54
N GLU A 164 -21.30 -8.63 4.08
CA GLU A 164 -21.76 -9.22 2.82
C GLU A 164 -21.04 -8.67 1.59
N ALA A 165 -20.72 -7.36 1.60
CA ALA A 165 -19.95 -6.75 0.52
C ALA A 165 -18.53 -7.33 0.45
N TRP A 166 -17.91 -7.55 1.62
CA TRP A 166 -16.57 -8.15 1.69
C TRP A 166 -16.53 -9.61 1.22
N GLN A 167 -17.59 -10.40 1.50
CA GLN A 167 -17.64 -11.81 1.09
C GLN A 167 -17.82 -12.02 -0.42
N LYS A 168 -18.21 -10.99 -1.17
CA LYS A 168 -18.48 -11.06 -2.62
C LYS A 168 -17.24 -10.74 -3.49
N GLU A 169 -16.19 -10.21 -2.89
CA GLU A 169 -14.93 -9.88 -3.55
C GLU A 169 -13.92 -11.05 -3.43
#